data_3afa7b52770b20346022f0264731c9b9
#
_entry.id   3afa7b52770b20346022f0264731c9b9
#
_cell.length_a   1.000
_cell.length_b   1.000
_cell.length_c   1.000
_cell.angle_alpha   90.00
_cell.angle_beta   90.00
_cell.angle_gamma   90.00
#
_symmetry.space_group_name_H-M   'P 1'
#
loop_
_entity.id
_entity.type
_entity.pdbx_description
1 polymer ?
#
loop_
_entity_poly.entity_id
_entity_poly.type
_entity_poly.pdbx_seq_one_letter_code
_entity_poly.pdbx_strand_id
1 'polypeptide(L)'
;MKTALDGALGQRIAAMGESTGFQIIGYWLIGGRHIVNKLRPVNKPADCAGLKIRVINSQVYIQTFRALGATAVAMDPSELYLALQQGVVDGFEYPLPDLIAYKFYEVSKYLSLDGHTTDFFLIAINRPLWQSFAKEEQGMMAQALKTAMDWQWREQPGEIDRSLARLKTLMQVNELTPADKALFVEATNPVYAQFESSVGKEFLDFARQQLGSA
;
A
#
# COMPACT_ATOMS: atom_id res chain seq x y z
N MET A 1 3.25 3.05 12.91
CA MET A 1 4.00 2.70 11.67
C MET A 1 5.42 3.29 11.68
N LYS A 2 5.62 4.63 11.65
CA LYS A 2 6.98 5.24 11.60
C LYS A 2 7.90 4.71 12.71
N THR A 3 7.46 4.74 13.96
CA THR A 3 8.23 4.25 15.10
C THR A 3 8.67 2.79 14.95
N ALA A 4 7.81 1.93 14.40
CA ALA A 4 8.15 0.53 14.16
C ALA A 4 9.20 0.38 13.04
N LEU A 5 9.09 1.17 11.96
CA LEU A 5 10.03 1.15 10.85
C LEU A 5 11.37 1.83 11.19
N ASP A 6 11.38 2.83 12.04
CA ASP A 6 12.62 3.41 12.58
C ASP A 6 13.29 2.50 13.65
N GLY A 7 12.55 1.53 14.16
CA GLY A 7 12.95 0.61 15.20
C GLY A 7 13.28 -0.81 14.71
N ALA A 8 12.98 -1.78 15.56
CA ALA A 8 13.35 -3.19 15.36
C ALA A 8 12.71 -3.83 14.12
N LEU A 9 11.48 -3.43 13.74
CA LEU A 9 10.84 -3.95 12.53
C LEU A 9 11.61 -3.52 11.28
N GLY A 10 11.95 -2.23 11.15
CA GLY A 10 12.70 -1.74 10.01
C GLY A 10 14.10 -2.35 9.92
N GLN A 11 14.79 -2.54 11.04
CA GLN A 11 16.08 -3.22 11.07
C GLN A 11 15.99 -4.67 10.56
N ARG A 12 14.93 -5.40 10.95
CA ARG A 12 14.71 -6.78 10.51
C ARG A 12 14.38 -6.86 9.02
N ILE A 13 13.56 -5.93 8.50
CA ILE A 13 13.28 -5.80 7.06
C ILE A 13 14.58 -5.46 6.29
N ALA A 14 15.41 -4.55 6.81
CA ALA A 14 16.68 -4.19 6.19
C ALA A 14 17.64 -5.39 6.10
N ALA A 15 17.73 -6.19 7.16
CA ALA A 15 18.54 -7.41 7.16
C ALA A 15 18.05 -8.44 6.13
N MET A 16 16.73 -8.56 5.92
CA MET A 16 16.18 -9.41 4.85
C MET A 16 16.58 -8.89 3.46
N GLY A 17 16.62 -7.59 3.24
CA GLY A 17 17.06 -6.97 1.99
C GLY A 17 18.50 -7.31 1.63
N GLU A 18 19.38 -7.45 2.63
CA GLU A 18 20.79 -7.77 2.42
C GLU A 18 21.00 -9.13 1.72
N SER A 19 20.17 -10.12 2.03
CA SER A 19 20.21 -11.44 1.40
C SER A 19 19.81 -11.41 -0.07
N THR A 20 19.11 -10.36 -0.50
CA THR A 20 18.69 -10.16 -1.90
C THR A 20 19.62 -9.23 -2.69
N GLY A 21 20.74 -8.82 -2.09
CA GLY A 21 21.73 -7.94 -2.73
C GLY A 21 21.44 -6.45 -2.62
N PHE A 22 20.47 -6.06 -1.80
CA PHE A 22 20.12 -4.67 -1.54
C PHE A 22 20.47 -4.22 -0.13
N GLN A 23 20.96 -3.00 0.00
CA GLN A 23 21.04 -2.26 1.25
C GLN A 23 19.80 -1.38 1.36
N ILE A 24 18.91 -1.69 2.29
CA ILE A 24 17.77 -0.82 2.61
C ILE A 24 18.27 0.30 3.51
N ILE A 25 18.03 1.53 3.11
CA ILE A 25 18.53 2.74 3.76
C ILE A 25 17.41 3.67 4.23
N GLY A 26 16.14 3.30 3.99
CA GLY A 26 15.02 4.09 4.48
C GLY A 26 13.65 3.59 4.07
N TYR A 27 12.63 4.27 4.62
CA TYR A 27 11.21 3.97 4.43
C TYR A 27 10.44 5.26 4.14
N TRP A 28 9.69 5.27 3.03
CA TRP A 28 8.95 6.44 2.57
C TRP A 28 7.45 6.16 2.61
N LEU A 29 6.70 6.90 3.41
CA LEU A 29 5.27 6.68 3.56
C LEU A 29 4.51 7.04 2.26
N ILE A 30 3.68 6.13 1.78
CA ILE A 30 2.73 6.40 0.69
C ILE A 30 1.36 6.73 1.27
N GLY A 31 0.85 5.89 2.14
CA GLY A 31 -0.44 6.04 2.79
C GLY A 31 -1.35 4.83 2.63
N GLY A 32 -2.56 4.96 3.13
CA GLY A 32 -3.61 3.96 2.99
C GLY A 32 -4.07 3.82 1.55
N ARG A 33 -4.31 2.57 1.13
CA ARG A 33 -4.90 2.25 -0.17
C ARG A 33 -6.40 2.03 -0.03
N HIS A 34 -7.14 2.40 -1.05
CA HIS A 34 -8.59 2.43 -1.04
C HIS A 34 -9.17 1.87 -2.32
N ILE A 35 -10.37 1.27 -2.24
CA ILE A 35 -11.08 0.70 -3.39
C ILE A 35 -11.73 1.83 -4.20
N VAL A 36 -11.46 1.82 -5.50
CA VAL A 36 -12.01 2.76 -6.48
C VAL A 36 -12.67 1.98 -7.61
N ASN A 37 -13.89 2.37 -8.03
CA ASN A 37 -14.54 1.70 -9.15
C ASN A 37 -15.55 2.60 -9.87
N LYS A 38 -16.07 2.12 -11.02
CA LYS A 38 -17.04 2.84 -11.85
C LYS A 38 -18.49 2.53 -11.51
N LEU A 39 -18.78 1.43 -10.81
CA LEU A 39 -20.09 0.82 -10.80
C LEU A 39 -20.91 1.15 -9.55
N ARG A 40 -20.32 1.09 -8.33
CA ARG A 40 -21.03 1.24 -7.06
C ARG A 40 -20.12 1.55 -5.87
N PRO A 41 -20.65 2.14 -4.80
CA PRO A 41 -19.94 2.19 -3.52
C PRO A 41 -19.68 0.77 -2.99
N VAL A 42 -18.57 0.60 -2.29
CA VAL A 42 -18.21 -0.65 -1.58
C VAL A 42 -18.25 -0.35 -0.09
N ASN A 43 -19.24 -0.89 0.62
CA ASN A 43 -19.42 -0.71 2.06
C ASN A 43 -19.08 -1.99 2.86
N LYS A 44 -19.12 -3.14 2.21
CA LYS A 44 -18.85 -4.47 2.79
C LYS A 44 -18.20 -5.38 1.75
N PRO A 45 -17.54 -6.47 2.14
CA PRO A 45 -16.90 -7.41 1.22
C PRO A 45 -17.80 -7.90 0.09
N ALA A 46 -19.07 -8.20 0.39
CA ALA A 46 -20.02 -8.67 -0.62
C ALA A 46 -20.26 -7.68 -1.77
N ASP A 47 -20.00 -6.39 -1.57
CA ASP A 47 -20.13 -5.37 -2.62
C ASP A 47 -18.98 -5.46 -3.65
N CYS A 48 -17.89 -6.17 -3.33
CA CYS A 48 -16.80 -6.46 -4.26
C CYS A 48 -17.16 -7.58 -5.25
N ALA A 49 -18.19 -8.39 -4.95
CA ALA A 49 -18.55 -9.53 -5.79
C ALA A 49 -18.88 -9.11 -7.22
N GLY A 50 -18.25 -9.80 -8.20
CA GLY A 50 -18.41 -9.53 -9.61
C GLY A 50 -17.67 -8.31 -10.15
N LEU A 51 -17.00 -7.50 -9.32
CA LEU A 51 -16.10 -6.44 -9.78
C LEU A 51 -14.80 -7.03 -10.32
N LYS A 52 -14.38 -6.58 -11.48
CA LYS A 52 -13.03 -6.81 -12.00
C LYS A 52 -12.13 -5.69 -11.46
N ILE A 53 -11.34 -6.03 -10.44
CA ILE A 53 -10.46 -5.06 -9.76
C ILE A 53 -9.02 -5.26 -10.22
N ARG A 54 -8.44 -4.23 -10.82
CA ARG A 54 -7.01 -4.22 -11.09
C ARG A 54 -6.24 -4.15 -9.77
N VAL A 55 -5.26 -5.00 -9.65
CA VAL A 55 -4.31 -5.00 -8.54
C VAL A 55 -2.87 -4.96 -9.07
N ILE A 56 -1.92 -4.60 -8.22
CA ILE A 56 -0.49 -4.76 -8.54
C ILE A 56 -0.16 -6.25 -8.73
N ASN A 57 0.91 -6.55 -9.47
CA ASN A 57 1.35 -7.93 -9.69
C ASN A 57 1.99 -8.50 -8.41
N SER A 58 1.16 -8.72 -7.41
CA SER A 58 1.52 -9.31 -6.13
C SER A 58 0.48 -10.34 -5.71
N GLN A 59 0.94 -11.53 -5.36
CA GLN A 59 0.06 -12.61 -4.92
C GLN A 59 -0.75 -12.22 -3.67
N VAL A 60 -0.19 -11.42 -2.77
CA VAL A 60 -0.91 -10.93 -1.59
C VAL A 60 -2.14 -10.13 -2.02
N TYR A 61 -1.98 -9.15 -2.93
CA TYR A 61 -3.10 -8.34 -3.43
C TYR A 61 -4.11 -9.18 -4.22
N ILE A 62 -3.63 -10.08 -5.08
CA ILE A 62 -4.50 -10.98 -5.86
C ILE A 62 -5.39 -11.81 -4.92
N GLN A 63 -4.81 -12.44 -3.90
CA GLN A 63 -5.57 -13.27 -2.96
C GLN A 63 -6.48 -12.45 -2.04
N THR A 64 -6.04 -11.25 -1.63
CA THR A 64 -6.88 -10.33 -0.85
C THR A 64 -8.16 -9.97 -1.60
N PHE A 65 -8.08 -9.54 -2.85
CA PHE A 65 -9.26 -9.17 -3.61
C PHE A 65 -10.13 -10.37 -4.01
N ARG A 66 -9.53 -11.55 -4.20
CA ARG A 66 -10.29 -12.81 -4.36
C ARG A 66 -11.05 -13.18 -3.09
N ALA A 67 -10.45 -13.02 -1.92
CA ALA A 67 -11.12 -13.26 -0.63
C ALA A 67 -12.29 -12.31 -0.40
N LEU A 68 -12.25 -11.09 -0.96
CA LEU A 68 -13.35 -10.14 -0.98
C LEU A 68 -14.43 -10.45 -2.04
N GLY A 69 -14.25 -11.50 -2.86
CA GLY A 69 -15.19 -11.92 -3.90
C GLY A 69 -15.04 -11.19 -5.24
N ALA A 70 -14.01 -10.37 -5.41
CA ALA A 70 -13.71 -9.70 -6.67
C ALA A 70 -12.90 -10.61 -7.63
N THR A 71 -12.95 -10.29 -8.92
CA THR A 71 -12.02 -10.81 -9.91
C THR A 71 -10.78 -9.92 -9.93
N ALA A 72 -9.70 -10.38 -9.29
CA ALA A 72 -8.44 -9.67 -9.27
C ALA A 72 -7.69 -9.82 -10.61
N VAL A 73 -7.35 -8.70 -11.24
CA VAL A 73 -6.62 -8.62 -12.52
C VAL A 73 -5.27 -7.94 -12.27
N ALA A 74 -4.19 -8.72 -12.32
CA ALA A 74 -2.84 -8.16 -12.22
C ALA A 74 -2.49 -7.40 -13.50
N MET A 75 -2.09 -6.13 -13.36
CA MET A 75 -1.82 -5.25 -14.49
C MET A 75 -0.82 -4.15 -14.10
N ASP A 76 0.03 -3.75 -15.05
CA ASP A 76 0.94 -2.63 -14.85
C ASP A 76 0.17 -1.31 -14.61
N PRO A 77 0.66 -0.41 -13.72
CA PRO A 77 0.03 0.89 -13.50
C PRO A 77 -0.13 1.74 -14.76
N SER A 78 0.80 1.63 -15.72
CA SER A 78 0.79 2.40 -16.97
C SER A 78 -0.40 2.05 -17.88
N GLU A 79 -0.96 0.84 -17.76
CA GLU A 79 -2.08 0.36 -18.56
C GLU A 79 -3.44 0.69 -17.94
N LEU A 80 -3.47 1.05 -16.64
CA LEU A 80 -4.68 1.13 -15.84
C LEU A 80 -5.68 2.15 -16.35
N TYR A 81 -5.24 3.36 -16.72
CA TYR A 81 -6.15 4.42 -17.19
C TYR A 81 -6.95 3.98 -18.42
N LEU A 82 -6.27 3.42 -19.42
CA LEU A 82 -6.92 2.92 -20.63
C LEU A 82 -7.80 1.70 -20.36
N ALA A 83 -7.35 0.78 -19.51
CA ALA A 83 -8.13 -0.39 -19.12
C ALA A 83 -9.45 -0.01 -18.43
N LEU A 84 -9.44 1.02 -17.57
CA LEU A 84 -10.65 1.60 -16.98
C LEU A 84 -11.54 2.24 -18.04
N GLN A 85 -10.97 3.07 -18.92
CA GLN A 85 -11.72 3.75 -19.96
C GLN A 85 -12.41 2.76 -20.91
N GLN A 86 -11.73 1.69 -21.30
CA GLN A 86 -12.22 0.67 -22.21
C GLN A 86 -13.12 -0.40 -21.52
N GLY A 87 -13.22 -0.39 -20.18
CA GLY A 87 -14.04 -1.36 -19.45
C GLY A 87 -13.41 -2.75 -19.31
N VAL A 88 -12.11 -2.88 -19.53
CA VAL A 88 -11.37 -4.12 -19.27
C VAL A 88 -11.43 -4.48 -17.78
N VAL A 89 -11.33 -3.47 -16.92
CA VAL A 89 -11.54 -3.55 -15.48
C VAL A 89 -12.62 -2.57 -15.02
N ASP A 90 -13.29 -2.90 -13.92
CA ASP A 90 -14.34 -2.07 -13.33
C ASP A 90 -13.78 -1.11 -12.28
N GLY A 91 -12.66 -1.46 -11.69
CA GLY A 91 -12.05 -0.68 -10.63
C GLY A 91 -10.61 -1.12 -10.33
N PHE A 92 -10.08 -0.55 -9.27
CA PHE A 92 -8.72 -0.74 -8.83
C PHE A 92 -8.60 -0.33 -7.36
N GLU A 93 -7.41 -0.43 -6.79
CA GLU A 93 -7.09 0.04 -5.45
C GLU A 93 -5.82 0.90 -5.50
N TYR A 94 -5.83 2.05 -4.78
CA TYR A 94 -4.72 3.00 -4.85
C TYR A 94 -4.70 3.96 -3.64
N PRO A 95 -3.53 4.58 -3.32
CA PRO A 95 -3.45 5.69 -2.38
C PRO A 95 -4.10 6.96 -2.92
N LEU A 96 -4.64 7.81 -2.03
CA LEU A 96 -5.39 9.01 -2.42
C LEU A 96 -4.58 10.04 -3.24
N PRO A 97 -3.31 10.36 -2.91
CA PRO A 97 -2.54 11.31 -3.72
C PRO A 97 -2.37 10.87 -5.17
N ASP A 98 -2.19 9.56 -5.39
CA ASP A 98 -1.99 9.00 -6.72
C ASP A 98 -3.27 9.09 -7.58
N LEU A 99 -4.46 9.03 -6.97
CA LEU A 99 -5.72 9.24 -7.70
C LEU A 99 -5.78 10.62 -8.34
N ILE A 100 -5.22 11.63 -7.69
CA ILE A 100 -5.10 12.99 -8.22
C ILE A 100 -3.99 13.05 -9.27
N ALA A 101 -2.80 12.52 -8.97
CA ALA A 101 -1.64 12.60 -9.84
C ALA A 101 -1.88 11.94 -11.22
N TYR A 102 -2.52 10.75 -11.21
CA TYR A 102 -2.84 10.00 -12.43
C TYR A 102 -4.22 10.31 -13.00
N LYS A 103 -4.98 11.24 -12.39
CA LYS A 103 -6.31 11.66 -12.82
C LYS A 103 -7.33 10.51 -12.92
N PHE A 104 -7.21 9.50 -12.09
CA PHE A 104 -8.12 8.34 -12.13
C PHE A 104 -9.57 8.69 -11.81
N TYR A 105 -9.83 9.83 -11.19
CA TYR A 105 -11.18 10.38 -10.98
C TYR A 105 -11.92 10.69 -12.29
N GLU A 106 -11.22 10.86 -13.45
CA GLU A 106 -11.85 11.09 -14.74
C GLU A 106 -12.50 9.83 -15.32
N VAL A 107 -11.98 8.65 -14.94
CA VAL A 107 -12.41 7.34 -15.45
C VAL A 107 -13.03 6.43 -14.37
N SER A 108 -13.28 6.98 -13.18
CA SER A 108 -13.87 6.27 -12.03
C SER A 108 -14.82 7.17 -11.27
N LYS A 109 -15.84 6.59 -10.62
CA LYS A 109 -16.91 7.36 -10.00
C LYS A 109 -16.95 7.23 -8.48
N TYR A 110 -16.65 6.05 -7.96
CA TYR A 110 -16.83 5.72 -6.54
C TYR A 110 -15.47 5.48 -5.89
N LEU A 111 -15.26 6.10 -4.74
CA LEU A 111 -14.11 5.90 -3.86
C LEU A 111 -14.62 5.45 -2.50
N SER A 112 -14.26 4.24 -2.08
CA SER A 112 -14.62 3.68 -0.77
C SER A 112 -13.39 3.68 0.13
N LEU A 113 -13.47 4.41 1.25
CA LEU A 113 -12.35 4.60 2.18
C LEU A 113 -12.22 3.40 3.13
N ASP A 114 -11.93 2.23 2.57
CA ASP A 114 -11.78 0.98 3.31
C ASP A 114 -10.42 0.87 4.03
N GLY A 115 -9.35 1.42 3.45
CA GLY A 115 -8.02 1.43 4.06
C GLY A 115 -7.47 0.01 4.29
N HIS A 116 -7.70 -0.92 3.35
CA HIS A 116 -7.34 -2.34 3.47
C HIS A 116 -5.85 -2.60 3.63
N THR A 117 -4.99 -1.67 3.23
CA THR A 117 -3.55 -1.73 3.48
C THR A 117 -2.95 -0.34 3.57
N THR A 118 -1.77 -0.23 4.16
CA THR A 118 -0.96 0.99 4.19
C THR A 118 0.38 0.68 3.56
N ASP A 119 0.73 1.45 2.53
CA ASP A 119 1.96 1.26 1.77
C ASP A 119 3.07 2.21 2.22
N PHE A 120 4.27 1.71 2.08
CA PHE A 120 5.51 2.48 2.15
C PHE A 120 6.51 1.95 1.12
N PHE A 121 7.33 2.82 0.57
CA PHE A 121 8.45 2.40 -0.27
C PHE A 121 9.67 2.07 0.58
N LEU A 122 10.36 1.00 0.18
CA LEU A 122 11.71 0.72 0.62
C LEU A 122 12.67 1.58 -0.22
N ILE A 123 13.47 2.40 0.41
CA ILE A 123 14.58 3.09 -0.25
C ILE A 123 15.78 2.17 -0.16
N ALA A 124 16.21 1.67 -1.30
CA ALA A 124 17.26 0.67 -1.38
C ALA A 124 18.35 1.08 -2.38
N ILE A 125 19.55 0.68 -2.09
CA ILE A 125 20.70 0.82 -2.99
C ILE A 125 21.32 -0.56 -3.23
N ASN A 126 21.94 -0.76 -4.38
CA ASN A 126 22.73 -1.97 -4.64
C ASN A 126 23.80 -2.12 -3.55
N ARG A 127 23.83 -3.28 -2.90
CA ARG A 127 24.69 -3.51 -1.72
C ARG A 127 26.21 -3.43 -2.05
N PRO A 128 26.72 -4.05 -3.11
CA PRO A 128 28.11 -3.83 -3.54
C PRO A 128 28.45 -2.36 -3.78
N LEU A 129 27.57 -1.59 -4.42
CA LEU A 129 27.77 -0.16 -4.61
C LEU A 129 27.79 0.58 -3.27
N TRP A 130 26.87 0.28 -2.34
CA TRP A 130 26.87 0.89 -1.00
C TRP A 130 28.19 0.60 -0.25
N GLN A 131 28.69 -0.62 -0.37
CA GLN A 131 29.92 -1.04 0.28
C GLN A 131 31.19 -0.41 -0.33
N SER A 132 31.11 0.06 -1.59
CA SER A 132 32.23 0.75 -2.25
C SER A 132 32.43 2.19 -1.77
N PHE A 133 31.42 2.81 -1.14
CA PHE A 133 31.55 4.14 -0.57
C PHE A 133 32.35 4.12 0.73
N ALA A 134 33.13 5.19 0.95
CA ALA A 134 33.80 5.40 2.24
C ALA A 134 32.75 5.54 3.38
N LYS A 135 33.16 5.18 4.60
CA LYS A 135 32.25 5.27 5.77
C LYS A 135 31.69 6.67 6.01
N GLU A 136 32.51 7.68 5.72
CA GLU A 136 32.10 9.09 5.80
C GLU A 136 31.01 9.42 4.77
N GLU A 137 31.16 8.96 3.53
CA GLU A 137 30.16 9.14 2.46
C GLU A 137 28.85 8.43 2.79
N GLN A 138 28.93 7.16 3.27
CA GLN A 138 27.77 6.43 3.77
C GLN A 138 27.06 7.20 4.88
N GLY A 139 27.80 7.79 5.82
CA GLY A 139 27.26 8.59 6.92
C GLY A 139 26.55 9.86 6.43
N MET A 140 27.17 10.59 5.48
CA MET A 140 26.55 11.79 4.87
C MET A 140 25.25 11.44 4.14
N MET A 141 25.24 10.39 3.33
CA MET A 141 24.05 9.92 2.62
C MET A 141 22.94 9.50 3.58
N ALA A 142 23.26 8.73 4.61
CA ALA A 142 22.31 8.29 5.63
C ALA A 142 21.69 9.49 6.37
N GLN A 143 22.48 10.50 6.72
CA GLN A 143 21.99 11.70 7.39
C GLN A 143 21.10 12.55 6.47
N ALA A 144 21.49 12.74 5.22
CA ALA A 144 20.68 13.47 4.24
C ALA A 144 19.33 12.79 4.01
N LEU A 145 19.36 11.47 3.84
CA LEU A 145 18.14 10.66 3.66
C LEU A 145 17.26 10.70 4.91
N LYS A 146 17.83 10.58 6.10
CA LYS A 146 17.08 10.72 7.36
C LYS A 146 16.33 12.05 7.43
N THR A 147 16.98 13.14 7.07
CA THR A 147 16.36 14.47 7.05
C THR A 147 15.21 14.54 6.06
N ALA A 148 15.36 13.98 4.85
CA ALA A 148 14.32 13.92 3.83
C ALA A 148 13.15 13.04 4.28
N MET A 149 13.41 11.88 4.88
CA MET A 149 12.38 10.98 5.40
C MET A 149 11.59 11.63 6.54
N ASP A 150 12.25 12.26 7.51
CA ASP A 150 11.58 12.93 8.63
C ASP A 150 10.66 14.06 8.13
N TRP A 151 11.09 14.78 7.09
CA TRP A 151 10.24 15.78 6.43
C TRP A 151 9.06 15.11 5.74
N GLN A 152 9.27 14.08 4.94
CA GLN A 152 8.22 13.39 4.17
C GLN A 152 7.16 12.76 5.09
N TRP A 153 7.58 12.06 6.14
CA TRP A 153 6.65 11.48 7.12
C TRP A 153 5.81 12.52 7.85
N ARG A 154 6.34 13.75 8.02
CA ARG A 154 5.60 14.85 8.62
C ARG A 154 4.61 15.47 7.63
N GLU A 155 4.98 15.62 6.36
CA GLU A 155 4.17 16.31 5.34
C GLU A 155 3.12 15.40 4.70
N GLN A 156 3.40 14.10 4.58
CA GLN A 156 2.53 13.14 3.88
C GLN A 156 1.09 13.09 4.41
N PRO A 157 0.82 13.09 5.72
CA PRO A 157 -0.57 13.13 6.21
C PRO A 157 -1.35 14.33 5.67
N GLY A 158 -0.74 15.51 5.66
CA GLY A 158 -1.35 16.72 5.11
C GLY A 158 -1.64 16.63 3.60
N GLU A 159 -0.77 15.93 2.85
CA GLU A 159 -1.02 15.66 1.42
C GLU A 159 -2.17 14.68 1.21
N ILE A 160 -2.27 13.65 2.05
CA ILE A 160 -3.39 12.70 2.04
C ILE A 160 -4.71 13.44 2.30
N ASP A 161 -4.74 14.32 3.32
CA ASP A 161 -5.92 15.10 3.66
C ASP A 161 -6.34 16.06 2.53
N ARG A 162 -5.39 16.76 1.91
CA ARG A 162 -5.65 17.65 0.76
C ARG A 162 -6.19 16.84 -0.43
N SER A 163 -5.60 15.68 -0.71
CA SER A 163 -6.05 14.79 -1.78
C SER A 163 -7.47 14.30 -1.54
N LEU A 164 -7.79 13.88 -0.31
CA LEU A 164 -9.14 13.46 0.07
C LEU A 164 -10.16 14.60 -0.10
N ALA A 165 -9.84 15.78 0.39
CA ALA A 165 -10.71 16.96 0.25
C ALA A 165 -10.99 17.25 -1.24
N ARG A 166 -9.98 17.15 -2.11
CA ARG A 166 -10.15 17.33 -3.54
C ARG A 166 -10.97 16.20 -4.17
N LEU A 167 -10.71 14.94 -3.82
CA LEU A 167 -11.45 13.79 -4.34
C LEU A 167 -12.94 13.84 -3.96
N LYS A 168 -13.27 14.31 -2.76
CA LYS A 168 -14.69 14.54 -2.34
C LYS A 168 -15.45 15.51 -3.25
N THR A 169 -14.77 16.37 -4.01
CA THR A 169 -15.41 17.26 -4.99
C THR A 169 -15.51 16.65 -6.39
N LEU A 170 -14.80 15.56 -6.66
CA LEU A 170 -14.67 14.93 -7.99
C LEU A 170 -15.34 13.56 -8.08
N MET A 171 -15.51 12.87 -6.96
CA MET A 171 -15.98 11.50 -6.88
C MET A 171 -17.07 11.33 -5.82
N GLN A 172 -17.83 10.25 -5.90
CA GLN A 172 -18.70 9.81 -4.81
C GLN A 172 -17.86 9.03 -3.80
N VAL A 173 -17.63 9.65 -2.64
CA VAL A 173 -16.79 9.07 -1.57
C VAL A 173 -17.69 8.53 -0.46
N ASN A 174 -17.48 7.27 -0.07
CA ASN A 174 -18.08 6.68 1.12
C ASN A 174 -17.01 6.29 2.13
N GLU A 175 -17.34 6.52 3.41
CA GLU A 175 -16.48 6.15 4.55
C GLU A 175 -17.05 4.89 5.20
N LEU A 176 -16.19 3.93 5.52
CA LEU A 176 -16.59 2.71 6.20
C LEU A 176 -16.55 2.91 7.71
N THR A 177 -17.61 2.46 8.39
CA THR A 177 -17.61 2.40 9.85
C THR A 177 -16.58 1.38 10.38
N PRO A 178 -16.18 1.46 11.65
CA PRO A 178 -15.33 0.42 12.26
C PRO A 178 -15.92 -1.00 12.14
N ALA A 179 -17.25 -1.12 12.23
CA ALA A 179 -17.95 -2.40 12.07
C ALA A 179 -17.84 -2.92 10.62
N ASP A 180 -18.00 -2.05 9.62
CA ASP A 180 -17.82 -2.44 8.21
C ASP A 180 -16.38 -2.86 7.94
N LYS A 181 -15.38 -2.14 8.45
CA LYS A 181 -13.96 -2.50 8.31
C LYS A 181 -13.64 -3.85 8.94
N ALA A 182 -14.27 -4.18 10.07
CA ALA A 182 -14.08 -5.49 10.70
C ALA A 182 -14.51 -6.64 9.78
N LEU A 183 -15.55 -6.46 8.94
CA LEU A 183 -15.95 -7.46 7.95
C LEU A 183 -14.86 -7.69 6.87
N PHE A 184 -14.15 -6.64 6.45
CA PHE A 184 -13.03 -6.78 5.52
C PHE A 184 -11.86 -7.52 6.17
N VAL A 185 -11.55 -7.22 7.43
CA VAL A 185 -10.52 -7.93 8.19
C VAL A 185 -10.87 -9.42 8.30
N GLU A 186 -12.11 -9.75 8.66
CA GLU A 186 -12.59 -11.13 8.76
C GLU A 186 -12.47 -11.86 7.41
N ALA A 187 -12.95 -11.24 6.33
CA ALA A 187 -12.93 -11.84 4.98
C ALA A 187 -11.50 -12.07 4.46
N THR A 188 -10.54 -11.21 4.81
CA THR A 188 -9.15 -11.28 4.33
C THR A 188 -8.20 -12.03 5.28
N ASN A 189 -8.62 -12.33 6.50
CA ASN A 189 -7.80 -13.02 7.49
C ASN A 189 -7.21 -14.36 6.99
N PRO A 190 -7.94 -15.21 6.22
CA PRO A 190 -7.38 -16.45 5.66
C PRO A 190 -6.20 -16.23 4.71
N VAL A 191 -6.04 -15.02 4.14
CA VAL A 191 -4.93 -14.71 3.23
C VAL A 191 -3.59 -14.76 3.95
N TYR A 192 -3.53 -14.33 5.20
CA TYR A 192 -2.30 -14.37 6.00
C TYR A 192 -1.73 -15.79 6.12
N ALA A 193 -2.59 -16.79 6.33
CA ALA A 193 -2.17 -18.18 6.44
C ALA A 193 -1.52 -18.71 5.14
N GLN A 194 -1.94 -18.21 3.98
CA GLN A 194 -1.38 -18.62 2.68
C GLN A 194 0.07 -18.16 2.51
N PHE A 195 0.47 -17.09 3.18
CA PHE A 195 1.81 -16.52 3.06
C PHE A 195 2.70 -16.81 4.27
N GLU A 196 2.19 -17.49 5.28
CA GLU A 196 2.94 -17.81 6.49
C GLU A 196 4.21 -18.63 6.19
N SER A 197 4.15 -19.55 5.23
CA SER A 197 5.31 -20.38 4.85
C SER A 197 6.39 -19.59 4.11
N SER A 198 6.01 -18.57 3.32
CA SER A 198 6.95 -17.77 2.52
C SER A 198 7.53 -16.59 3.29
N VAL A 199 6.74 -15.98 4.15
CA VAL A 199 7.14 -14.81 4.97
C VAL A 199 7.77 -15.26 6.30
N GLY A 200 7.35 -16.38 6.83
CA GLY A 200 7.75 -16.92 8.12
C GLY A 200 6.82 -16.46 9.25
N LYS A 201 6.22 -17.44 9.97
CA LYS A 201 5.31 -17.16 11.09
C LYS A 201 5.93 -16.25 12.14
N GLU A 202 7.19 -16.51 12.50
CA GLU A 202 7.91 -15.71 13.50
C GLU A 202 8.02 -14.24 13.09
N PHE A 203 8.27 -13.96 11.80
CA PHE A 203 8.34 -12.58 11.30
C PHE A 203 6.95 -11.92 11.31
N LEU A 204 5.89 -12.63 10.92
CA LEU A 204 4.53 -12.11 10.93
C LEU A 204 4.08 -11.77 12.36
N ASP A 205 4.32 -12.64 13.32
CA ASP A 205 3.97 -12.42 14.73
C ASP A 205 4.76 -11.24 15.31
N PHE A 206 6.06 -11.17 15.00
CA PHE A 206 6.90 -10.04 15.38
C PHE A 206 6.41 -8.71 14.78
N ALA A 207 6.07 -8.69 13.49
CA ALA A 207 5.57 -7.49 12.82
C ALA A 207 4.23 -7.02 13.45
N ARG A 208 3.31 -7.94 13.74
CA ARG A 208 2.04 -7.63 14.44
C ARG A 208 2.30 -6.99 15.81
N GLN A 209 3.20 -7.57 16.59
CA GLN A 209 3.57 -7.01 17.89
C GLN A 209 4.14 -5.58 17.76
N GLN A 210 5.03 -5.35 16.80
CA GLN A 210 5.63 -4.02 16.58
C GLN A 210 4.63 -2.97 16.07
N LEU A 211 3.60 -3.38 15.37
CA LEU A 211 2.55 -2.50 14.83
C LEU A 211 1.38 -2.28 15.80
N GLY A 212 1.35 -2.96 16.93
CA GLY A 212 0.25 -2.89 17.89
C GLY A 212 -1.04 -3.54 17.38
N SER A 213 -0.95 -4.42 16.39
CA SER A 213 -2.06 -5.22 15.86
C SER A 213 -2.07 -6.55 16.61
N ALA A 214 -2.96 -6.67 17.59
CA ALA A 214 -3.24 -7.94 18.27
C ALA A 214 -4.24 -8.76 17.44
#